data_ba0cd67a8c447807538ac9bb9a155f95
#
_entry.id   ba0cd67a8c447807538ac9bb9a155f95
#
_cell.length_a   1.000
_cell.length_b   1.000
_cell.length_c   1.000
_cell.angle_alpha   90.00
_cell.angle_beta   90.00
_cell.angle_gamma   90.00
#
_symmetry.space_group_name_H-M   'P 1'
#
loop_
_entity.id
_entity.type
_entity.pdbx_description
1 polymer ?
#
loop_
_entity_poly.entity_id
_entity_poly.type
_entity_poly.pdbx_seq_one_letter_code
_entity_poly.pdbx_strand_id
1 'polypeptide(L)'
;MSVGGADLIVVNGRVLTMDDDNPAAEAIAVKNGAIIAIGGRDSVEELKGPATQVIDAQGGSVLPGFIEAHMHLFGGAAELDNLHLAGVHGLDALRDAIQTFAADRPNTR
;
A
#
# COMPACT_ATOMS: atom_id res chain seq x y z
N MET A 1 27.94 -19.02 19.47
CA MET A 1 26.85 -19.36 18.53
C MET A 1 26.60 -18.13 17.68
N SER A 2 26.83 -18.24 16.42
CA SER A 2 26.45 -17.18 15.47
C SER A 2 24.94 -17.02 15.55
N VAL A 3 24.46 -15.88 16.03
CA VAL A 3 23.07 -15.50 15.84
C VAL A 3 22.95 -15.28 14.32
N GLY A 4 22.47 -16.31 13.63
CA GLY A 4 22.36 -16.26 12.19
C GLY A 4 21.55 -15.04 11.79
N GLY A 5 22.04 -14.29 10.80
CA GLY A 5 21.39 -13.10 10.28
C GLY A 5 19.95 -13.37 9.81
N ALA A 6 19.28 -12.34 9.33
CA ALA A 6 17.97 -12.47 8.69
C ALA A 6 18.04 -13.47 7.50
N ASP A 7 16.94 -14.15 7.23
CA ASP A 7 16.82 -15.01 6.05
C ASP A 7 16.63 -14.19 4.79
N LEU A 8 15.85 -13.09 4.92
CA LEU A 8 15.51 -12.18 3.83
C LEU A 8 15.53 -10.74 4.34
N ILE A 9 16.08 -9.85 3.51
CA ILE A 9 15.97 -8.40 3.70
C ILE A 9 15.42 -7.78 2.42
N VAL A 10 14.44 -6.89 2.57
CA VAL A 10 13.94 -6.03 1.50
C VAL A 10 14.44 -4.62 1.76
N VAL A 11 15.10 -4.00 0.78
CA VAL A 11 15.68 -2.65 0.86
C VAL A 11 15.17 -1.75 -0.26
N ASN A 12 15.41 -0.44 -0.14
CA ASN A 12 15.02 0.57 -1.13
C ASN A 12 13.51 0.56 -1.45
N GLY A 13 12.67 0.24 -0.48
CA GLY A 13 11.23 0.20 -0.64
C GLY A 13 10.54 1.41 -0.02
N ARG A 14 9.30 1.67 -0.46
CA ARG A 14 8.32 2.44 0.28
C ARG A 14 7.46 1.45 1.05
N VAL A 15 7.89 1.14 2.25
CA VAL A 15 7.19 0.18 3.11
C VAL A 15 6.01 0.90 3.76
N LEU A 16 4.79 0.45 3.44
CA LEU A 16 3.55 0.91 4.07
C LEU A 16 3.17 -0.14 5.12
N THR A 17 3.37 0.20 6.37
CA THR A 17 3.29 -0.78 7.47
C THR A 17 1.86 -1.11 7.88
N MET A 18 0.90 -0.23 7.58
CA MET A 18 -0.48 -0.24 8.09
C MET A 18 -0.54 -0.11 9.62
N ASP A 19 0.50 0.44 10.23
CA ASP A 19 0.60 0.78 11.64
C ASP A 19 0.60 2.31 11.76
N ASP A 20 -0.40 2.87 12.43
CA ASP A 20 -0.59 4.32 12.55
C ASP A 20 0.55 5.01 13.33
N ASP A 21 1.19 4.29 14.25
CA ASP A 21 2.31 4.80 15.04
C ASP A 21 3.63 4.81 14.25
N ASN A 22 3.74 3.98 13.21
CA ASN A 22 4.91 3.88 12.35
C ASN A 22 4.52 3.59 10.89
N PRO A 23 3.86 4.53 10.21
CA PRO A 23 3.15 4.27 8.96
C PRO A 23 4.03 3.95 7.75
N ALA A 24 5.31 4.32 7.80
CA ALA A 24 6.23 4.15 6.68
C ALA A 24 7.65 3.77 7.12
N ALA A 25 8.33 2.98 6.30
CA ALA A 25 9.71 2.58 6.47
C ALA A 25 10.39 2.40 5.12
N GLU A 26 11.70 2.08 5.12
CA GLU A 26 12.51 1.90 3.90
C GLU A 26 12.92 0.45 3.67
N ALA A 27 12.93 -0.34 4.73
CA ALA A 27 13.44 -1.71 4.69
C ALA A 27 12.77 -2.62 5.72
N ILE A 28 12.83 -3.92 5.45
CA ILE A 28 12.28 -4.99 6.29
C ILE A 28 13.30 -6.12 6.40
N ALA A 29 13.43 -6.72 7.57
CA ALA A 29 14.13 -7.99 7.76
C ALA A 29 13.17 -9.09 8.21
N VAL A 30 13.33 -10.27 7.64
CA VAL A 30 12.52 -11.46 7.92
C VAL A 30 13.42 -12.59 8.37
N LYS A 31 12.99 -13.35 9.38
CA LYS A 31 13.63 -14.56 9.84
C LYS A 31 12.59 -15.59 10.26
N ASN A 32 12.78 -16.83 9.86
CA ASN A 32 11.86 -17.95 10.20
C ASN A 32 10.39 -17.63 9.86
N GLY A 33 10.14 -16.93 8.74
CA GLY A 33 8.80 -16.56 8.31
C GLY A 33 8.16 -15.39 9.08
N ALA A 34 8.89 -14.74 9.98
CA ALA A 34 8.41 -13.58 10.74
C ALA A 34 9.23 -12.32 10.42
N ILE A 35 8.57 -11.17 10.42
CA ILE A 35 9.25 -9.87 10.34
C ILE A 35 9.93 -9.63 11.69
N ILE A 36 11.26 -9.44 11.66
CA ILE A 36 12.06 -9.20 12.88
C ILE A 36 12.53 -7.75 13.02
N ALA A 37 12.49 -6.98 11.93
CA ALA A 37 12.77 -5.55 11.96
C ALA A 37 12.08 -4.83 10.79
N ILE A 38 11.64 -3.61 11.03
CA ILE A 38 11.16 -2.65 10.06
C ILE A 38 11.78 -1.30 10.40
N GLY A 39 12.33 -0.59 9.42
CA GLY A 39 12.93 0.71 9.69
C GLY A 39 13.72 1.28 8.52
N GLY A 40 14.73 2.08 8.85
CA GLY A 40 15.68 2.59 7.89
C GLY A 40 16.57 1.49 7.32
N ARG A 41 17.11 1.73 6.13
CA ARG A 41 17.96 0.78 5.42
C ARG A 41 19.15 0.31 6.27
N ASP A 42 19.87 1.24 6.87
CA ASP A 42 21.12 0.94 7.58
C ASP A 42 20.87 0.00 8.77
N SER A 43 19.83 0.27 9.57
CA SER A 43 19.49 -0.57 10.72
C SER A 43 19.04 -1.98 10.35
N VAL A 44 18.41 -2.13 9.20
CA VAL A 44 17.97 -3.45 8.71
C VAL A 44 19.12 -4.20 8.07
N GLU A 45 20.04 -3.54 7.38
CA GLU A 45 21.23 -4.15 6.78
C GLU A 45 22.21 -4.71 7.83
N GLU A 46 22.22 -4.18 9.06
CA GLU A 46 23.00 -4.75 10.19
C GLU A 46 22.59 -6.20 10.53
N LEU A 47 21.37 -6.59 10.19
CA LEU A 47 20.86 -7.94 10.39
C LEU A 47 21.25 -8.91 9.26
N LYS A 48 21.99 -8.45 8.27
CA LYS A 48 22.43 -9.27 7.14
C LYS A 48 23.50 -10.29 7.57
N GLY A 49 23.27 -11.53 7.25
CA GLY A 49 24.24 -12.64 7.41
C GLY A 49 24.71 -13.16 6.06
N PRO A 50 25.65 -14.11 6.04
CA PRO A 50 26.23 -14.67 4.82
C PRO A 50 25.21 -15.36 3.89
N ALA A 51 24.12 -15.89 4.46
CA ALA A 51 23.07 -16.60 3.73
C ALA A 51 21.81 -15.76 3.52
N THR A 52 21.82 -14.47 3.91
CA THR A 52 20.67 -13.59 3.76
C THR A 52 20.40 -13.28 2.29
N GLN A 53 19.19 -13.58 1.84
CA GLN A 53 18.69 -13.08 0.56
C GLN A 53 18.37 -11.60 0.67
N VAL A 54 18.78 -10.81 -0.33
CA VAL A 54 18.46 -9.38 -0.40
C VAL A 54 17.61 -9.11 -1.63
N ILE A 55 16.46 -8.46 -1.42
CA ILE A 55 15.58 -7.96 -2.48
C ILE A 55 15.68 -6.44 -2.50
N ASP A 56 16.10 -5.89 -3.63
CA ASP A 56 16.02 -4.45 -3.89
C ASP A 56 14.64 -4.12 -4.49
N ALA A 57 13.83 -3.38 -3.74
CA ALA A 57 12.51 -2.95 -4.19
C ALA A 57 12.53 -1.81 -5.21
N GLN A 58 13.71 -1.23 -5.50
CA GLN A 58 13.91 -0.20 -6.53
C GLN A 58 12.95 0.99 -6.42
N GLY A 59 12.63 1.40 -5.21
CA GLY A 59 11.67 2.47 -4.93
C GLY A 59 10.21 2.05 -5.00
N GLY A 60 9.95 0.76 -5.26
CA GLY A 60 8.59 0.21 -5.29
C GLY A 60 7.92 0.18 -3.92
N SER A 61 6.60 0.09 -3.91
CA SER A 61 5.83 -0.05 -2.68
C SER A 61 5.91 -1.48 -2.15
N VAL A 62 6.11 -1.60 -0.84
CA VAL A 62 6.12 -2.85 -0.09
C VAL A 62 4.96 -2.80 0.91
N LEU A 63 4.04 -3.73 0.80
CA LEU A 63 2.80 -3.78 1.58
C LEU A 63 2.61 -5.16 2.18
N PRO A 64 1.82 -5.28 3.26
CA PRO A 64 1.28 -6.56 3.70
C PRO A 64 0.52 -7.24 2.56
N GLY A 65 0.59 -8.58 2.51
CA GLY A 65 -0.18 -9.35 1.54
C GLY A 65 -1.68 -9.09 1.69
N PHE A 66 -2.38 -9.01 0.56
CA PHE A 66 -3.83 -8.78 0.57
C PHE A 66 -4.57 -10.03 1.03
N ILE A 67 -5.54 -9.82 1.93
CA ILE A 67 -6.49 -10.83 2.35
C ILE A 67 -7.87 -10.34 1.92
N GLU A 68 -8.48 -11.02 0.95
CA GLU A 68 -9.73 -10.60 0.34
C GLU A 68 -10.68 -11.79 0.19
N ALA A 69 -11.87 -11.69 0.79
CA ALA A 69 -12.90 -12.71 0.72
C ALA A 69 -13.88 -12.51 -0.44
N HIS A 70 -14.10 -11.25 -0.83
CA HIS A 70 -15.00 -10.87 -1.93
C HIS A 70 -14.63 -9.50 -2.49
N MET A 71 -14.21 -9.41 -3.75
CA MET A 71 -13.79 -8.17 -4.38
C MET A 71 -14.21 -8.12 -5.85
N HIS A 72 -14.65 -6.94 -6.28
CA HIS A 72 -14.84 -6.57 -7.69
C HIS A 72 -13.78 -5.55 -8.11
N LEU A 73 -12.53 -5.96 -8.13
CA LEU A 73 -11.38 -5.06 -8.29
C LEU A 73 -11.49 -4.18 -9.54
N PHE A 74 -11.71 -4.80 -10.69
CA PHE A 74 -11.77 -4.06 -11.96
C PHE A 74 -13.05 -3.24 -12.09
N GLY A 75 -14.20 -3.77 -11.67
CA GLY A 75 -15.46 -3.04 -11.63
C GLY A 75 -15.39 -1.83 -10.70
N GLY A 76 -14.93 -2.03 -9.47
CA GLY A 76 -14.76 -0.94 -8.50
C GLY A 76 -13.76 0.13 -8.96
N ALA A 77 -12.64 -0.28 -9.56
CA ALA A 77 -11.66 0.66 -10.10
C ALA A 77 -12.21 1.49 -11.27
N ALA A 78 -13.01 0.88 -12.14
CA ALA A 78 -13.64 1.58 -13.26
C ALA A 78 -14.70 2.60 -12.81
N GLU A 79 -15.28 2.41 -11.62
CA GLU A 79 -16.30 3.29 -11.07
C GLU A 79 -15.75 4.45 -10.22
N LEU A 80 -14.46 4.46 -9.87
CA LEU A 80 -13.86 5.48 -9.00
C LEU A 80 -14.05 6.90 -9.52
N ASP A 81 -14.06 7.08 -10.84
CA ASP A 81 -14.23 8.36 -11.50
C ASP A 81 -15.69 8.68 -11.86
N ASN A 82 -16.62 7.80 -11.54
CA ASN A 82 -18.04 8.01 -11.82
C ASN A 82 -18.70 8.90 -10.76
N LEU A 83 -19.83 9.51 -11.13
CA LEU A 83 -20.67 10.23 -10.19
C LEU A 83 -21.34 9.25 -9.21
N HIS A 84 -21.03 9.40 -7.93
CA HIS A 84 -21.63 8.59 -6.87
C HIS A 84 -22.95 9.23 -6.41
N LEU A 85 -24.06 8.50 -6.59
CA LEU A 85 -25.41 8.95 -6.21
C LEU A 85 -25.94 8.26 -4.94
N ALA A 86 -25.13 7.46 -4.27
CA ALA A 86 -25.51 6.83 -3.02
C ALA A 86 -25.84 7.90 -1.96
N GLY A 87 -27.06 7.86 -1.41
CA GLY A 87 -27.52 8.84 -0.43
C GLY A 87 -28.05 10.16 -1.02
N VAL A 88 -28.09 10.31 -2.35
CA VAL A 88 -28.69 11.46 -3.02
C VAL A 88 -30.18 11.18 -3.23
N HIS A 89 -31.04 12.00 -2.62
CA HIS A 89 -32.49 11.84 -2.67
C HIS A 89 -33.18 13.13 -3.14
N GLY A 90 -34.11 13.00 -4.07
CA GLY A 90 -34.89 14.12 -4.63
C GLY A 90 -34.23 14.79 -5.83
N LEU A 91 -35.07 15.46 -6.63
CA LEU A 91 -34.66 16.05 -7.92
C LEU A 91 -33.65 17.19 -7.76
N ASP A 92 -33.77 18.01 -6.72
CA ASP A 92 -32.88 19.13 -6.50
C ASP A 92 -31.48 18.65 -6.09
N ALA A 93 -31.38 17.71 -5.13
CA ALA A 93 -30.11 17.13 -4.75
C ALA A 93 -29.42 16.37 -5.91
N LEU A 94 -30.19 15.68 -6.75
CA LEU A 94 -29.68 15.01 -7.95
C LEU A 94 -29.13 16.02 -8.98
N ARG A 95 -29.86 17.11 -9.20
CA ARG A 95 -29.42 18.20 -10.10
C ARG A 95 -28.10 18.79 -9.60
N ASP A 96 -28.02 19.12 -8.32
CA ASP A 96 -26.83 19.72 -7.71
C ASP A 96 -25.62 18.79 -7.80
N ALA A 97 -25.81 17.50 -7.54
CA ALA A 97 -24.75 16.50 -7.67
C ALA A 97 -24.22 16.40 -9.11
N ILE A 98 -25.12 16.39 -10.09
CA ILE A 98 -24.74 16.35 -11.53
C ILE A 98 -24.01 17.62 -11.93
N GLN A 99 -24.51 18.78 -11.53
CA GLN A 99 -23.88 20.07 -11.87
C GLN A 99 -22.49 20.20 -11.29
N THR A 100 -22.33 19.84 -10.02
CA THR A 100 -21.02 19.86 -9.34
C THR A 100 -20.02 18.91 -10.03
N PHE A 101 -20.43 17.69 -10.28
CA PHE A 101 -19.60 16.70 -10.96
C PHE A 101 -19.17 17.14 -12.36
N ALA A 102 -20.08 17.74 -13.14
CA ALA A 102 -19.80 18.23 -14.48
C ALA A 102 -18.88 19.46 -14.47
N ALA A 103 -19.00 20.34 -13.48
CA ALA A 103 -18.15 21.52 -13.35
C ALA A 103 -16.69 21.15 -13.05
N ASP A 104 -16.47 20.10 -12.26
CA ASP A 104 -15.13 19.59 -11.95
C ASP A 104 -14.46 18.85 -13.13
N ARG A 105 -15.23 18.50 -14.16
CA ARG A 105 -14.76 17.70 -15.30
C ARG A 105 -15.21 18.30 -16.67
N PRO A 106 -14.77 19.52 -17.01
CA PRO A 106 -15.29 20.24 -18.17
C PRO A 106 -14.96 19.59 -19.54
N ASN A 107 -14.02 18.66 -19.58
CA ASN A 107 -13.54 18.00 -20.82
C ASN A 107 -13.92 16.52 -20.94
N THR A 108 -14.71 15.97 -20.04
CA THR A 108 -15.22 14.60 -20.17
C THR A 108 -16.46 14.59 -21.08
N ARG A 109 -16.35 13.91 -22.25
CA ARG A 109 -17.46 13.60 -23.16
C ARG A 109 -17.92 12.18 -22.95
#